data_5cea98cf4e340255efad275b4abb8334
#
_entry.id   5cea98cf4e340255efad275b4abb8334
#
_cell.length_a   1.000
_cell.length_b   1.000
_cell.length_c   1.000
_cell.angle_alpha   90.00
_cell.angle_beta   90.00
_cell.angle_gamma   90.00
#
_symmetry.space_group_name_H-M   'P 1'
#
loop_
_entity.id
_entity.type
_entity.pdbx_description
1 polymer ?
#
loop_
_entity_poly.entity_id
_entity_poly.type
_entity_poly.pdbx_seq_one_letter_code
_entity_poly.pdbx_strand_id
1 'polypeptide(L)'
;HIVMEEKMNEEQSLEDGQREDDDIDYVEDREELTEERIKDMLDAREYKELKEELETNMYPVDLAEILEEFDQKHMVLVFRLLAKEEAAETFSYMDSDTREDLINALTDSELEEIMEEMYLDDTVDVLEEMPANVVDRLLMVTDEEKRQQINQLLQYPEDSAGSVMNVDYIALRREMTVAESILKIRQVGLNRETIYTCYVTEQRHLIGQVDVKELLTS
;
A
#
# COMPACT_ATOMS: atom_id res chain seq x y z
N HIS A 1 -0.13 4.10 -38.50
CA HIS A 1 -0.29 5.29 -39.38
C HIS A 1 -1.55 5.29 -40.25
N ILE A 2 -2.54 4.40 -40.03
CA ILE A 2 -3.73 4.31 -40.91
C ILE A 2 -5.06 4.42 -40.15
N VAL A 3 -5.07 4.71 -38.86
CA VAL A 3 -6.31 4.79 -38.05
C VAL A 3 -6.59 6.22 -37.53
N MET A 4 -5.75 7.19 -37.81
CA MET A 4 -5.93 8.58 -37.36
C MET A 4 -6.44 9.56 -38.43
N GLU A 5 -6.53 9.19 -39.71
CA GLU A 5 -6.97 10.11 -40.78
C GLU A 5 -8.47 10.06 -41.09
N GLU A 6 -9.23 9.09 -40.56
CA GLU A 6 -10.69 9.01 -40.82
C GLU A 6 -11.57 9.73 -39.80
N LYS A 7 -11.01 10.29 -38.71
CA LYS A 7 -11.79 11.00 -37.66
C LYS A 7 -11.75 12.53 -37.74
N MET A 8 -11.11 13.10 -38.74
CA MET A 8 -11.02 14.59 -38.91
C MET A 8 -11.99 15.19 -39.89
N ASN A 9 -12.92 14.43 -40.49
CA ASN A 9 -13.82 14.94 -41.51
C ASN A 9 -15.31 14.94 -41.18
N GLU A 10 -15.68 14.66 -39.91
CA GLU A 10 -17.09 14.70 -39.46
C GLU A 10 -17.42 15.81 -38.43
N GLU A 11 -16.51 16.74 -38.17
CA GLU A 11 -16.72 17.84 -37.20
C GLU A 11 -17.06 19.19 -37.86
N GLN A 12 -17.77 19.21 -38.99
CA GLN A 12 -18.29 20.46 -39.59
C GLN A 12 -19.74 20.33 -40.07
N SER A 13 -20.65 19.97 -39.19
CA SER A 13 -22.06 20.39 -39.29
C SER A 13 -22.82 19.92 -38.09
N LEU A 14 -23.02 20.75 -37.11
CA LEU A 14 -24.17 20.78 -36.20
C LEU A 14 -23.92 21.90 -35.15
N GLU A 15 -24.01 23.13 -35.58
CA GLU A 15 -24.42 24.24 -34.72
C GLU A 15 -25.94 24.20 -34.58
N ASP A 16 -26.39 24.53 -33.37
CA ASP A 16 -27.78 24.66 -32.87
C ASP A 16 -28.50 23.39 -32.43
N GLY A 17 -28.45 23.20 -31.09
CA GLY A 17 -29.35 22.28 -30.35
C GLY A 17 -28.98 22.22 -28.89
N GLN A 18 -29.64 23.02 -28.08
CA GLN A 18 -29.83 22.96 -26.61
C GLN A 18 -28.93 21.93 -25.88
N ARG A 19 -27.97 22.42 -25.13
CA ARG A 19 -27.36 21.67 -24.04
C ARG A 19 -28.41 21.53 -22.92
N GLU A 20 -29.08 20.41 -22.90
CA GLU A 20 -29.63 19.90 -21.66
C GLU A 20 -28.44 19.49 -20.80
N ASP A 21 -28.30 20.12 -19.64
CA ASP A 21 -27.40 19.69 -18.59
C ASP A 21 -27.89 18.31 -18.12
N ASP A 22 -27.36 17.26 -18.74
CA ASP A 22 -27.43 15.93 -18.15
C ASP A 22 -26.42 15.96 -16.97
N ASP A 23 -26.93 16.38 -15.82
CA ASP A 23 -26.35 16.08 -14.53
C ASP A 23 -26.16 14.56 -14.47
N ILE A 24 -24.93 14.11 -14.72
CA ILE A 24 -24.53 12.73 -14.49
C ILE A 24 -24.43 12.57 -12.98
N ASP A 25 -25.60 12.31 -12.38
CA ASP A 25 -25.74 11.90 -11.00
C ASP A 25 -25.34 10.42 -10.89
N TYR A 26 -24.02 10.15 -11.05
CA TYR A 26 -23.40 8.87 -10.66
C TYR A 26 -22.92 8.94 -9.22
N VAL A 27 -23.80 9.34 -8.32
CA VAL A 27 -23.72 8.86 -6.95
C VAL A 27 -24.64 7.64 -6.91
N GLU A 28 -24.11 6.47 -7.32
CA GLU A 28 -24.63 5.23 -6.76
C GLU A 28 -24.61 5.42 -5.24
N ASP A 29 -25.78 5.27 -4.60
CA ASP A 29 -25.94 5.10 -3.15
C ASP A 29 -25.16 3.81 -2.76
N ARG A 30 -23.82 3.88 -2.74
CA ARG A 30 -23.00 2.85 -2.11
C ARG A 30 -23.23 3.04 -0.63
N GLU A 31 -23.99 2.15 -0.05
CA GLU A 31 -24.10 2.11 1.42
C GLU A 31 -22.67 2.01 1.98
N GLU A 32 -22.26 3.04 2.69
CA GLU A 32 -20.96 3.12 3.32
C GLU A 32 -20.77 1.90 4.23
N LEU A 33 -19.61 1.22 4.12
CA LEU A 33 -19.31 0.04 4.89
C LEU A 33 -18.94 0.46 6.32
N THR A 34 -19.95 0.54 7.18
CA THR A 34 -19.82 0.96 8.57
C THR A 34 -19.45 -0.21 9.50
N GLU A 35 -18.97 0.12 10.69
CA GLU A 35 -18.71 -0.84 11.79
C GLU A 35 -19.91 -1.78 12.02
N GLU A 36 -21.13 -1.21 12.16
CA GLU A 36 -22.35 -1.98 12.42
C GLU A 36 -22.66 -2.96 11.27
N ARG A 37 -22.52 -2.50 10.02
CA ARG A 37 -22.74 -3.34 8.83
C ARG A 37 -21.72 -4.49 8.75
N ILE A 38 -20.45 -4.22 9.02
CA ILE A 38 -19.42 -5.27 9.06
C ILE A 38 -19.76 -6.31 10.13
N LYS A 39 -20.15 -5.89 11.32
CA LYS A 39 -20.56 -6.80 12.43
C LYS A 39 -21.78 -7.64 12.04
N ASP A 40 -22.79 -7.03 11.44
CA ASP A 40 -24.00 -7.73 10.99
C ASP A 40 -23.64 -8.80 9.93
N MET A 41 -22.80 -8.49 8.96
CA MET A 41 -22.35 -9.44 7.94
C MET A 41 -21.51 -10.59 8.54
N LEU A 42 -20.66 -10.31 9.53
CA LEU A 42 -19.92 -11.34 10.26
C LEU A 42 -20.85 -12.27 11.01
N ASP A 43 -21.84 -11.75 11.69
CA ASP A 43 -22.83 -12.54 12.46
C ASP A 43 -23.74 -13.35 11.54
N ALA A 44 -24.10 -12.81 10.38
CA ALA A 44 -24.82 -13.51 9.31
C ALA A 44 -23.95 -14.53 8.56
N ARG A 45 -22.60 -14.53 8.78
CA ARG A 45 -21.60 -15.35 8.09
C ARG A 45 -21.53 -15.11 6.58
N GLU A 46 -21.78 -13.90 6.17
CA GLU A 46 -21.70 -13.44 4.78
C GLU A 46 -20.24 -13.08 4.41
N TYR A 47 -19.31 -14.00 4.70
CA TYR A 47 -17.87 -13.74 4.60
C TYR A 47 -17.38 -13.44 3.18
N LYS A 48 -18.03 -14.01 2.17
CA LYS A 48 -17.66 -13.79 0.78
C LYS A 48 -18.05 -12.38 0.33
N GLU A 49 -19.27 -11.99 0.63
CA GLU A 49 -19.82 -10.69 0.34
C GLU A 49 -19.03 -9.60 1.10
N LEU A 50 -18.75 -9.83 2.38
CA LEU A 50 -17.93 -8.92 3.20
C LEU A 50 -16.53 -8.75 2.61
N LYS A 51 -15.89 -9.83 2.19
CA LYS A 51 -14.58 -9.76 1.54
C LYS A 51 -14.61 -8.90 0.27
N GLU A 52 -15.60 -9.11 -0.60
CA GLU A 52 -15.78 -8.34 -1.84
C GLU A 52 -16.03 -6.85 -1.54
N GLU A 53 -16.79 -6.54 -0.48
CA GLU A 53 -17.04 -5.16 -0.03
C GLU A 53 -15.77 -4.50 0.54
N LEU A 54 -14.99 -5.20 1.36
CA LEU A 54 -13.74 -4.71 1.91
C LEU A 54 -12.74 -4.37 0.79
N GLU A 55 -12.52 -5.30 -0.15
CA GLU A 55 -11.60 -5.13 -1.28
C GLU A 55 -12.02 -3.99 -2.23
N THR A 56 -13.32 -3.68 -2.35
CA THR A 56 -13.83 -2.74 -3.34
C THR A 56 -14.10 -1.34 -2.77
N ASN A 57 -14.56 -1.27 -1.53
CA ASN A 57 -15.18 -0.07 -0.97
C ASN A 57 -14.51 0.45 0.31
N MET A 58 -13.42 -0.18 0.77
CA MET A 58 -12.75 0.20 2.01
C MET A 58 -11.27 0.51 1.74
N TYR A 59 -10.79 1.64 2.26
CA TYR A 59 -9.36 1.92 2.28
C TYR A 59 -8.74 1.36 3.57
N PRO A 60 -7.48 0.87 3.52
CA PRO A 60 -6.79 0.32 4.69
C PRO A 60 -6.76 1.26 5.91
N VAL A 61 -6.59 2.56 5.70
CA VAL A 61 -6.61 3.56 6.78
C VAL A 61 -7.98 3.67 7.46
N ASP A 62 -9.07 3.69 6.68
CA ASP A 62 -10.44 3.77 7.21
C ASP A 62 -10.81 2.47 7.93
N LEU A 63 -10.35 1.32 7.40
CA LEU A 63 -10.55 0.03 8.02
C LEU A 63 -9.80 -0.07 9.36
N ALA A 64 -8.59 0.46 9.46
CA ALA A 64 -7.84 0.50 10.71
C ALA A 64 -8.62 1.23 11.79
N GLU A 65 -9.17 2.44 11.50
CA GLU A 65 -10.01 3.21 12.42
C GLU A 65 -11.27 2.44 12.86
N ILE A 66 -11.93 1.76 11.93
CA ILE A 66 -13.13 0.95 12.24
C ILE A 66 -12.76 -0.24 13.15
N LEU A 67 -11.61 -0.88 12.93
CA LEU A 67 -11.18 -2.03 13.71
C LEU A 67 -10.84 -1.70 15.17
N GLU A 68 -10.50 -0.45 15.49
CA GLU A 68 -10.30 0.03 16.86
C GLU A 68 -11.57 -0.10 17.73
N GLU A 69 -12.75 -0.03 17.11
CA GLU A 69 -14.04 -0.18 17.80
C GLU A 69 -14.51 -1.64 17.92
N PHE A 70 -13.72 -2.60 17.41
CA PHE A 70 -14.07 -4.00 17.39
C PHE A 70 -13.54 -4.75 18.63
N ASP A 71 -14.32 -5.72 19.10
CA ASP A 71 -13.73 -6.73 19.98
C ASP A 71 -12.73 -7.61 19.22
N GLN A 72 -11.77 -8.15 19.95
CA GLN A 72 -10.68 -8.95 19.40
C GLN A 72 -11.15 -10.07 18.46
N LYS A 73 -12.30 -10.72 18.76
CA LYS A 73 -12.82 -11.82 17.94
C LYS A 73 -13.26 -11.34 16.56
N HIS A 74 -14.01 -10.25 16.49
CA HIS A 74 -14.49 -9.70 15.22
C HIS A 74 -13.33 -9.07 14.44
N MET A 75 -12.43 -8.35 15.09
CA MET A 75 -11.22 -7.81 14.50
C MET A 75 -10.39 -8.89 13.78
N VAL A 76 -10.10 -10.01 14.46
CA VAL A 76 -9.35 -11.13 13.86
C VAL A 76 -10.11 -11.76 12.69
N LEU A 77 -11.45 -11.86 12.75
CA LEU A 77 -12.24 -12.41 11.66
C LEU A 77 -12.17 -11.52 10.42
N VAL A 78 -12.30 -10.20 10.58
CA VAL A 78 -12.14 -9.24 9.46
C VAL A 78 -10.74 -9.35 8.89
N PHE A 79 -9.73 -9.30 9.75
CA PHE A 79 -8.32 -9.33 9.33
C PHE A 79 -7.98 -10.57 8.49
N ARG A 80 -8.56 -11.72 8.83
CA ARG A 80 -8.40 -12.97 8.06
C ARG A 80 -9.12 -12.99 6.70
N LEU A 81 -10.01 -12.05 6.44
CA LEU A 81 -10.68 -11.91 5.13
C LEU A 81 -9.85 -11.06 4.16
N LEU A 82 -8.97 -10.22 4.64
CA LEU A 82 -8.16 -9.33 3.83
C LEU A 82 -7.14 -10.09 2.97
N ALA A 83 -6.80 -9.53 1.82
CA ALA A 83 -5.60 -9.95 1.10
C ALA A 83 -4.35 -9.59 1.91
N LYS A 84 -3.21 -10.24 1.65
CA LYS A 84 -1.98 -10.06 2.44
C LYS A 84 -1.49 -8.60 2.43
N GLU A 85 -1.48 -8.01 1.25
CA GLU A 85 -1.06 -6.63 1.05
C GLU A 85 -1.97 -5.65 1.82
N GLU A 86 -3.29 -5.83 1.73
CA GLU A 86 -4.27 -5.02 2.44
C GLU A 86 -4.19 -5.20 3.96
N ALA A 87 -3.95 -6.44 4.40
CA ALA A 87 -3.75 -6.73 5.83
C ALA A 87 -2.51 -6.03 6.37
N ALA A 88 -1.39 -6.07 5.65
CA ALA A 88 -0.15 -5.39 6.05
C ALA A 88 -0.32 -3.87 6.09
N GLU A 89 -0.97 -3.29 5.08
CA GLU A 89 -1.24 -1.86 5.02
C GLU A 89 -2.22 -1.41 6.12
N THR A 90 -3.32 -2.15 6.34
CA THR A 90 -4.24 -1.88 7.46
C THR A 90 -3.52 -1.95 8.80
N PHE A 91 -2.66 -2.95 8.99
CA PHE A 91 -1.89 -3.14 10.21
C PHE A 91 -0.95 -1.96 10.51
N SER A 92 -0.34 -1.36 9.48
CA SER A 92 0.55 -0.19 9.66
C SER A 92 -0.20 1.06 10.12
N TYR A 93 -1.48 1.20 9.78
CA TYR A 93 -2.31 2.34 10.19
C TYR A 93 -2.98 2.20 11.56
N MET A 94 -3.04 0.99 12.13
CA MET A 94 -3.66 0.76 13.45
C MET A 94 -2.93 1.51 14.57
N ASP A 95 -3.67 1.90 15.62
CA ASP A 95 -3.05 2.37 16.86
C ASP A 95 -2.28 1.24 17.58
N SER A 96 -1.39 1.61 18.49
CA SER A 96 -0.50 0.65 19.16
C SER A 96 -1.22 -0.35 20.05
N ASP A 97 -2.32 0.04 20.70
CA ASP A 97 -3.07 -0.85 21.61
C ASP A 97 -3.86 -1.89 20.81
N THR A 98 -4.56 -1.48 19.76
CA THR A 98 -5.30 -2.36 18.84
C THR A 98 -4.35 -3.30 18.10
N ARG A 99 -3.19 -2.80 17.70
CA ARG A 99 -2.12 -3.58 17.06
C ARG A 99 -1.58 -4.66 18.01
N GLU A 100 -1.33 -4.33 19.30
CA GLU A 100 -0.88 -5.30 20.29
C GLU A 100 -1.94 -6.39 20.52
N ASP A 101 -3.22 -6.03 20.60
CA ASP A 101 -4.33 -6.97 20.75
C ASP A 101 -4.42 -7.92 19.56
N LEU A 102 -4.26 -7.40 18.35
CA LEU A 102 -4.25 -8.22 17.13
C LEU A 102 -3.04 -9.16 17.09
N ILE A 103 -1.83 -8.68 17.38
CA ILE A 103 -0.62 -9.50 17.46
C ILE A 103 -0.80 -10.66 18.44
N ASN A 104 -1.40 -10.40 19.60
CA ASN A 104 -1.63 -11.43 20.61
C ASN A 104 -2.66 -12.48 20.17
N ALA A 105 -3.55 -12.16 19.24
CA ALA A 105 -4.60 -13.05 18.75
C ALA A 105 -4.22 -13.83 17.47
N LEU A 106 -3.24 -13.35 16.71
CA LEU A 106 -2.76 -14.00 15.49
C LEU A 106 -1.75 -15.10 15.80
N THR A 107 -1.67 -16.06 14.90
CA THR A 107 -0.62 -17.09 14.91
C THR A 107 0.68 -16.54 14.37
N ASP A 108 1.81 -17.21 14.67
CA ASP A 108 3.11 -16.78 14.15
C ASP A 108 3.19 -16.83 12.61
N SER A 109 2.46 -17.74 11.97
CA SER A 109 2.39 -17.80 10.50
C SER A 109 1.61 -16.63 9.90
N GLU A 110 0.54 -16.17 10.56
CA GLU A 110 -0.21 -14.99 10.12
C GLU A 110 0.62 -13.71 10.31
N LEU A 111 1.37 -13.63 11.40
CA LEU A 111 2.30 -12.52 11.64
C LEU A 111 3.47 -12.51 10.65
N GLU A 112 4.02 -13.67 10.30
CA GLU A 112 5.05 -13.80 9.28
C GLU A 112 4.57 -13.23 7.93
N GLU A 113 3.34 -13.59 7.52
CA GLU A 113 2.74 -13.06 6.28
C GLU A 113 2.58 -11.53 6.30
N ILE A 114 2.15 -10.95 7.42
CA ILE A 114 2.04 -9.49 7.58
C ILE A 114 3.43 -8.85 7.49
N MET A 115 4.39 -9.37 8.27
CA MET A 115 5.75 -8.84 8.32
C MET A 115 6.48 -8.97 6.98
N GLU A 116 6.11 -9.92 6.13
CA GLU A 116 6.67 -10.13 4.80
C GLU A 116 6.20 -9.03 3.83
N GLU A 117 4.92 -8.66 3.89
CA GLU A 117 4.29 -7.69 2.98
C GLU A 117 4.51 -6.23 3.41
N MET A 118 4.71 -5.94 4.71
CA MET A 118 4.94 -4.58 5.19
C MET A 118 6.19 -3.95 4.56
N TYR A 119 6.13 -2.67 4.25
CA TYR A 119 7.32 -1.90 3.90
C TYR A 119 8.26 -1.78 5.10
N LEU A 120 9.54 -1.57 4.82
CA LEU A 120 10.55 -1.64 5.86
C LEU A 120 10.48 -0.47 6.84
N ASP A 121 10.17 0.73 6.37
CA ASP A 121 9.95 1.92 7.19
C ASP A 121 8.71 1.75 8.10
N ASP A 122 7.56 1.34 7.57
CA ASP A 122 6.37 1.01 8.36
C ASP A 122 6.66 -0.06 9.42
N THR A 123 7.48 -1.05 9.07
CA THR A 123 7.89 -2.09 10.01
C THR A 123 8.70 -1.52 11.17
N VAL A 124 9.61 -0.58 10.89
CA VAL A 124 10.41 0.08 11.93
C VAL A 124 9.54 0.93 12.82
N ASP A 125 8.64 1.73 12.26
CA ASP A 125 7.72 2.59 13.00
C ASP A 125 6.83 1.76 13.94
N VAL A 126 6.28 0.65 13.45
CA VAL A 126 5.52 -0.30 14.28
C VAL A 126 6.35 -0.84 15.44
N LEU A 127 7.60 -1.25 15.17
CA LEU A 127 8.47 -1.82 16.22
C LEU A 127 8.89 -0.79 17.27
N GLU A 128 9.06 0.48 16.90
CA GLU A 128 9.39 1.55 17.85
C GLU A 128 8.27 1.85 18.84
N GLU A 129 7.02 1.61 18.44
CA GLU A 129 5.84 1.81 19.29
C GLU A 129 5.49 0.62 20.17
N MET A 130 6.02 -0.57 19.88
CA MET A 130 5.61 -1.82 20.55
C MET A 130 6.42 -2.13 21.81
N PRO A 131 5.80 -2.81 22.81
CA PRO A 131 6.52 -3.35 23.96
C PRO A 131 7.59 -4.38 23.55
N ALA A 132 8.68 -4.47 24.31
CA ALA A 132 9.84 -5.30 23.98
C ALA A 132 9.50 -6.78 23.71
N ASN A 133 8.54 -7.35 24.45
CA ASN A 133 8.09 -8.74 24.25
C ASN A 133 7.35 -8.94 22.91
N VAL A 134 6.67 -7.92 22.42
CA VAL A 134 6.00 -7.91 21.12
C VAL A 134 7.03 -7.75 20.00
N VAL A 135 7.99 -6.83 20.18
CA VAL A 135 9.12 -6.64 19.27
C VAL A 135 9.88 -7.95 19.09
N ASP A 136 10.24 -8.62 20.17
CA ASP A 136 10.93 -9.92 20.12
C ASP A 136 10.15 -10.95 19.31
N ARG A 137 8.83 -11.02 19.48
CA ARG A 137 7.96 -11.94 18.74
C ARG A 137 7.92 -11.62 17.25
N LEU A 138 7.72 -10.35 16.89
CA LEU A 138 7.69 -9.90 15.49
C LEU A 138 9.04 -10.15 14.79
N LEU A 139 10.15 -9.84 15.46
CA LEU A 139 11.49 -10.12 14.92
C LEU A 139 11.78 -11.63 14.79
N MET A 140 11.19 -12.48 15.61
CA MET A 140 11.35 -13.93 15.49
C MET A 140 10.67 -14.50 14.22
N VAL A 141 9.53 -13.96 13.83
CA VAL A 141 8.79 -14.39 12.63
C VAL A 141 9.27 -13.72 11.35
N THR A 142 10.03 -12.62 11.46
CA THR A 142 10.61 -11.90 10.32
C THR A 142 11.79 -12.68 9.73
N ASP A 143 11.93 -12.71 8.40
CA ASP A 143 13.06 -13.32 7.71
C ASP A 143 14.39 -12.65 8.10
N GLU A 144 15.51 -13.36 7.87
CA GLU A 144 16.83 -12.92 8.34
C GLU A 144 17.30 -11.64 7.63
N GLU A 145 17.02 -11.48 6.33
CA GLU A 145 17.46 -10.33 5.55
C GLU A 145 16.73 -9.06 6.01
N LYS A 146 15.39 -9.13 6.10
CA LYS A 146 14.56 -8.01 6.56
C LYS A 146 14.89 -7.64 8.01
N ARG A 147 15.09 -8.63 8.89
CA ARG A 147 15.51 -8.40 10.28
C ARG A 147 16.85 -7.68 10.40
N GLN A 148 17.85 -7.99 9.53
CA GLN A 148 19.12 -7.27 9.51
C GLN A 148 18.95 -5.81 9.08
N GLN A 149 18.07 -5.54 8.11
CA GLN A 149 17.75 -4.19 7.66
C GLN A 149 17.03 -3.40 8.75
N ILE A 150 16.03 -3.99 9.41
CA ILE A 150 15.34 -3.42 10.59
C ILE A 150 16.36 -3.03 11.67
N ASN A 151 17.20 -3.96 12.08
CA ASN A 151 18.22 -3.70 13.10
C ASN A 151 19.22 -2.60 12.70
N GLN A 152 19.46 -2.40 11.40
CA GLN A 152 20.29 -1.29 10.93
C GLN A 152 19.54 0.04 11.05
N LEU A 153 18.26 0.10 10.71
CA LEU A 153 17.46 1.32 10.80
C LEU A 153 17.24 1.76 12.25
N LEU A 154 16.94 0.84 13.14
CA LEU A 154 16.79 1.09 14.59
C LEU A 154 18.08 1.61 15.28
N GLN A 155 19.23 1.58 14.62
CA GLN A 155 20.47 2.18 15.15
C GLN A 155 20.61 3.68 14.88
N TYR A 156 19.79 4.23 14.01
CA TYR A 156 19.82 5.67 13.74
C TYR A 156 19.17 6.44 14.91
N PRO A 157 19.75 7.58 15.32
CA PRO A 157 19.13 8.41 16.35
C PRO A 157 17.77 8.92 15.90
N GLU A 158 16.84 9.03 16.85
CA GLU A 158 15.58 9.75 16.63
C GLU A 158 15.82 11.13 16.00
N ASP A 159 14.91 11.61 15.19
CA ASP A 159 15.00 12.90 14.48
C ASP A 159 16.20 13.03 13.51
N SER A 160 16.87 11.93 13.16
CA SER A 160 17.89 11.92 12.12
C SER A 160 17.30 11.62 10.73
N ALA A 161 18.00 11.97 9.66
CA ALA A 161 17.61 11.58 8.32
C ALA A 161 17.54 10.05 8.14
N GLY A 162 18.33 9.30 8.92
CA GLY A 162 18.35 7.84 8.91
C GLY A 162 17.12 7.21 9.53
N SER A 163 16.51 7.86 10.53
CA SER A 163 15.31 7.33 11.19
C SER A 163 14.02 7.52 10.38
N VAL A 164 14.01 8.42 9.40
CA VAL A 164 12.86 8.73 8.55
C VAL A 164 13.10 8.38 7.07
N MET A 165 14.17 7.63 6.76
CA MET A 165 14.48 7.31 5.38
C MET A 165 13.73 6.06 4.91
N ASN A 166 13.14 6.15 3.72
CA ASN A 166 12.69 4.98 2.99
C ASN A 166 13.85 4.38 2.17
N VAL A 167 14.02 3.07 2.25
CA VAL A 167 15.07 2.33 1.52
C VAL A 167 14.54 1.65 0.24
N ASP A 168 13.24 1.69 0.01
CA ASP A 168 12.55 1.05 -1.11
C ASP A 168 12.54 1.90 -2.38
N TYR A 169 13.68 2.46 -2.71
CA TYR A 169 13.87 3.25 -3.92
C TYR A 169 14.42 2.45 -5.11
N ILE A 170 14.23 2.98 -6.31
CA ILE A 170 14.81 2.42 -7.53
C ILE A 170 16.12 3.13 -7.86
N ALA A 171 17.23 2.39 -7.78
CA ALA A 171 18.54 2.87 -8.22
C ALA A 171 18.80 2.51 -9.68
N LEU A 172 19.07 3.50 -10.52
CA LEU A 172 19.56 3.36 -11.88
C LEU A 172 21.05 3.61 -11.95
N ARG A 173 21.71 3.08 -12.97
CA ARG A 173 23.13 3.36 -13.22
C ARG A 173 23.25 4.37 -14.35
N ARG A 174 24.29 5.19 -14.30
CA ARG A 174 24.56 6.24 -15.29
C ARG A 174 24.62 5.73 -16.74
N GLU A 175 25.10 4.51 -16.94
CA GLU A 175 25.30 3.93 -18.27
C GLU A 175 24.02 3.33 -18.86
N MET A 176 22.94 3.22 -18.05
CA MET A 176 21.68 2.67 -18.52
C MET A 176 21.02 3.58 -19.54
N THR A 177 20.56 2.98 -20.62
CA THR A 177 19.65 3.62 -21.58
C THR A 177 18.25 3.75 -20.98
N VAL A 178 17.41 4.59 -21.58
CA VAL A 178 15.99 4.72 -21.19
C VAL A 178 15.27 3.36 -21.22
N ALA A 179 15.49 2.58 -22.27
CA ALA A 179 14.87 1.26 -22.41
C ALA A 179 15.29 0.28 -21.29
N GLU A 180 16.56 0.26 -20.92
CA GLU A 180 17.08 -0.55 -19.82
C GLU A 180 16.54 -0.08 -18.47
N SER A 181 16.41 1.23 -18.28
CA SER A 181 15.84 1.82 -17.07
C SER A 181 14.36 1.44 -16.91
N ILE A 182 13.56 1.55 -17.97
CA ILE A 182 12.15 1.12 -17.96
C ILE A 182 12.03 -0.39 -17.69
N LEU A 183 12.90 -1.21 -18.29
CA LEU A 183 12.91 -2.65 -18.05
C LEU A 183 13.20 -2.94 -16.57
N LYS A 184 14.18 -2.25 -15.99
CA LYS A 184 14.50 -2.40 -14.56
C LYS A 184 13.34 -1.99 -13.66
N ILE A 185 12.69 -0.85 -13.95
CA ILE A 185 11.52 -0.38 -13.20
C ILE A 185 10.41 -1.45 -13.22
N ARG A 186 10.13 -2.04 -14.39
CA ARG A 186 9.14 -3.12 -14.51
C ARG A 186 9.49 -4.37 -13.72
N GLN A 187 10.78 -4.68 -13.56
CA GLN A 187 11.25 -5.87 -12.83
C GLN A 187 11.16 -5.72 -11.32
N VAL A 188 11.41 -4.52 -10.79
CA VAL A 188 11.53 -4.31 -9.35
C VAL A 188 10.40 -3.44 -8.78
N GLY A 189 9.67 -2.72 -9.62
CA GLY A 189 8.70 -1.71 -9.18
C GLY A 189 7.48 -2.28 -8.45
N LEU A 190 7.13 -3.55 -8.70
CA LEU A 190 6.03 -4.22 -7.98
C LEU A 190 6.32 -4.40 -6.48
N ASN A 191 7.60 -4.44 -6.12
CA ASN A 191 8.05 -4.62 -4.73
C ASN A 191 8.59 -3.31 -4.14
N ARG A 192 8.15 -2.16 -4.67
CA ARG A 192 8.57 -0.84 -4.20
C ARG A 192 7.34 0.00 -3.89
N GLU A 193 7.33 0.65 -2.76
CA GLU A 193 6.26 1.55 -2.34
C GLU A 193 5.99 2.63 -3.38
N THR A 194 7.03 3.18 -3.99
CA THR A 194 6.91 4.19 -5.04
C THR A 194 7.92 3.99 -6.18
N ILE A 195 7.47 4.28 -7.41
CA ILE A 195 8.31 4.24 -8.60
C ILE A 195 8.45 5.60 -9.29
N TYR A 196 7.83 6.65 -8.74
CA TYR A 196 7.74 7.95 -9.43
C TYR A 196 9.09 8.57 -9.69
N THR A 197 10.00 8.51 -8.72
CA THR A 197 11.36 9.04 -8.84
C THR A 197 12.40 7.92 -8.71
N CYS A 198 13.28 7.82 -9.70
CA CYS A 198 14.40 6.91 -9.69
C CYS A 198 15.70 7.69 -9.44
N TYR A 199 16.60 7.12 -8.66
CA TYR A 199 17.87 7.73 -8.29
C TYR A 199 19.02 7.18 -9.14
N VAL A 200 19.79 8.06 -9.78
CA VAL A 200 20.93 7.65 -10.61
C VAL A 200 22.18 7.64 -9.74
N THR A 201 22.82 6.48 -9.71
CA THR A 201 24.02 6.29 -8.89
C THR A 201 25.23 5.85 -9.73
N GLU A 202 26.43 6.28 -9.32
CA GLU A 202 27.72 5.84 -9.83
C GLU A 202 28.64 5.50 -8.64
N GLN A 203 29.17 4.30 -8.60
CA GLN A 203 30.04 3.83 -7.50
C GLN A 203 29.44 4.09 -6.10
N ARG A 204 28.13 3.87 -5.95
CA ARG A 204 27.34 4.11 -4.71
C ARG A 204 27.19 5.59 -4.32
N HIS A 205 27.49 6.52 -5.20
CA HIS A 205 27.22 7.93 -4.99
C HIS A 205 26.02 8.35 -5.81
N LEU A 206 25.14 9.13 -5.21
CA LEU A 206 24.02 9.75 -5.90
C LEU A 206 24.56 10.83 -6.83
N ILE A 207 24.27 10.72 -8.13
CA ILE A 207 24.70 11.68 -9.15
C ILE A 207 23.54 12.40 -9.81
N GLY A 208 22.31 11.96 -9.58
CA GLY A 208 21.09 12.59 -10.12
C GLY A 208 19.85 11.78 -9.82
N GLN A 209 18.74 12.31 -10.28
CA GLN A 209 17.43 11.64 -10.25
C GLN A 209 16.76 11.81 -11.61
N VAL A 210 15.79 10.96 -11.90
CA VAL A 210 14.94 11.03 -13.10
C VAL A 210 13.55 10.52 -12.73
N ASP A 211 12.53 11.24 -13.17
CA ASP A 211 11.15 10.82 -12.97
C ASP A 211 10.73 9.81 -14.05
N VAL A 212 9.88 8.86 -13.67
CA VAL A 212 9.36 7.85 -14.60
C VAL A 212 8.63 8.50 -15.76
N LYS A 213 7.96 9.63 -15.54
CA LYS A 213 7.32 10.42 -16.60
C LYS A 213 8.34 10.87 -17.66
N GLU A 214 9.53 11.32 -17.25
CA GLU A 214 10.60 11.73 -18.17
C GLU A 214 11.12 10.54 -18.96
N LEU A 215 11.30 9.37 -18.32
CA LEU A 215 11.70 8.14 -19.01
C LEU A 215 10.68 7.67 -20.05
N LEU A 216 9.38 7.87 -19.79
CA LEU A 216 8.31 7.46 -20.69
C LEU A 216 8.13 8.42 -21.88
N THR A 217 8.60 9.67 -21.77
CA THR A 217 8.43 10.72 -22.78
C THR A 217 9.71 11.05 -23.54
N SER A 218 10.80 10.32 -23.29
CA SER A 218 12.13 10.50 -23.90
C SER A 218 12.30 9.78 -25.21
#